data_1f320ae7cdd3f007b91998227942a56f
#
_entry.id   1f320ae7cdd3f007b91998227942a56f
#
_cell.length_a   1.000
_cell.length_b   1.000
_cell.length_c   1.000
_cell.angle_alpha   90.00
_cell.angle_beta   90.00
_cell.angle_gamma   90.00
#
_symmetry.space_group_name_H-M   'P 1'
#
loop_
_entity.id
_entity.type
_entity.pdbx_description
1 polymer ?
#
loop_
_entity_poly.entity_id
_entity_poly.type
_entity_poly.pdbx_seq_one_letter_code
_entity_poly.pdbx_strand_id
1 'polypeptide(L)'
;MRDALSILDTCAGVTAKIDADVVRRMAGVTDRSYLFRISDALEAQDGAAALAQLAALRQQSVDVKRLTEELIAHYRALMLAALPGGQSLLSGVSPEEEAQYLEKGPQLGQREAVRAIRTLGNALEHMTRGSDQRIELELALFTLSEPPQAAPVAAVSVQAAAPAAPVVRPFVSAPAQPAPQPFVSAPVTPPPAVQEPLSLRPP
;
A
#
# COMPACT_ATOMS: atom_id res chain seq x y z
N MET A 1 35.72 -12.90 4.06
CA MET A 1 36.39 -14.17 3.62
C MET A 1 35.91 -15.37 4.44
N ARG A 2 35.89 -15.32 5.78
CA ARG A 2 35.42 -16.45 6.61
C ARG A 2 33.99 -16.89 6.31
N ASP A 3 33.06 -15.94 6.17
CA ASP A 3 31.66 -16.25 5.92
C ASP A 3 31.40 -16.94 4.58
N ALA A 4 32.16 -16.55 3.53
CA ALA A 4 32.07 -17.19 2.22
C ALA A 4 32.54 -18.66 2.25
N LEU A 5 33.59 -18.95 3.02
CA LEU A 5 34.07 -20.33 3.20
C LEU A 5 33.07 -21.15 4.01
N SER A 6 32.48 -20.59 5.05
CA SER A 6 31.44 -21.26 5.84
C SER A 6 30.19 -21.60 5.00
N ILE A 7 29.79 -20.71 4.10
CA ILE A 7 28.65 -20.95 3.17
C ILE A 7 29.03 -22.08 2.19
N LEU A 8 30.24 -22.06 1.63
CA LEU A 8 30.73 -23.13 0.73
C LEU A 8 30.80 -24.49 1.42
N ASP A 9 31.27 -24.54 2.67
CA ASP A 9 31.34 -25.76 3.46
C ASP A 9 29.93 -26.31 3.75
N THR A 10 28.97 -25.42 4.06
CA THR A 10 27.56 -25.80 4.21
C THR A 10 26.97 -26.32 2.89
N CYS A 11 27.28 -25.71 1.75
CA CYS A 11 26.84 -26.18 0.44
C CYS A 11 27.42 -27.58 0.11
N ALA A 12 28.71 -27.82 0.42
CA ALA A 12 29.35 -29.09 0.20
C ALA A 12 28.74 -30.20 1.05
N GLY A 13 28.24 -29.89 2.25
CA GLY A 13 27.56 -30.85 3.11
C GLY A 13 26.16 -31.26 2.62
N VAL A 14 25.54 -30.46 1.75
CA VAL A 14 24.15 -30.69 1.27
C VAL A 14 24.12 -31.29 -0.13
N THR A 15 25.03 -30.90 -1.03
CA THR A 15 25.04 -31.38 -2.43
C THR A 15 26.46 -31.65 -2.93
N ALA A 16 26.58 -32.70 -3.74
CA ALA A 16 27.85 -33.03 -4.40
C ALA A 16 28.23 -32.10 -5.55
N LYS A 17 27.26 -31.30 -6.05
CA LYS A 17 27.44 -30.33 -7.12
C LYS A 17 27.00 -28.96 -6.63
N ILE A 18 27.98 -28.10 -6.41
CA ILE A 18 27.76 -26.73 -5.96
C ILE A 18 27.62 -25.86 -7.21
N ASP A 19 26.41 -25.38 -7.50
CA ASP A 19 26.14 -24.37 -8.51
C ASP A 19 25.77 -23.03 -7.84
N ALA A 20 25.67 -21.98 -8.65
CA ALA A 20 25.35 -20.64 -8.16
C ALA A 20 23.99 -20.57 -7.42
N ASP A 21 23.03 -21.41 -7.81
CA ASP A 21 21.70 -21.42 -7.20
C ASP A 21 21.71 -22.10 -5.82
N VAL A 22 22.53 -23.11 -5.62
CA VAL A 22 22.76 -23.72 -4.30
C VAL A 22 23.41 -22.71 -3.36
N VAL A 23 24.43 -21.98 -3.84
CA VAL A 23 25.12 -20.97 -3.05
C VAL A 23 24.15 -19.83 -2.67
N ARG A 24 23.35 -19.33 -3.61
CA ARG A 24 22.33 -18.28 -3.34
C ARG A 24 21.34 -18.74 -2.27
N ARG A 25 20.80 -19.95 -2.36
CA ARG A 25 19.87 -20.52 -1.37
C ARG A 25 20.51 -20.65 0.00
N MET A 26 21.73 -21.14 0.08
CA MET A 26 22.45 -21.33 1.35
C MET A 26 22.92 -20.01 1.96
N ALA A 27 23.29 -19.04 1.13
CA ALA A 27 23.65 -17.70 1.56
C ALA A 27 22.44 -16.86 2.00
N GLY A 28 21.21 -17.39 1.87
CA GLY A 28 20.00 -16.65 2.18
C GLY A 28 19.73 -15.51 1.20
N VAL A 29 20.41 -15.49 0.04
CA VAL A 29 20.11 -14.59 -1.06
C VAL A 29 18.83 -15.10 -1.72
N THR A 30 17.73 -14.58 -1.26
CA THR A 30 16.42 -14.89 -1.86
C THR A 30 16.42 -14.38 -3.30
N ASP A 31 16.17 -15.27 -4.25
CA ASP A 31 15.93 -14.85 -5.64
C ASP A 31 14.68 -13.98 -5.68
N ARG A 32 14.87 -12.68 -5.81
CA ARG A 32 13.78 -11.67 -5.86
C ARG A 32 13.25 -11.45 -7.27
N SER A 33 13.62 -12.28 -8.24
CA SER A 33 13.16 -12.15 -9.62
C SER A 33 11.65 -12.23 -9.76
N TYR A 34 10.97 -12.87 -8.79
CA TYR A 34 9.51 -12.90 -8.76
C TYR A 34 8.88 -11.52 -8.55
N LEU A 35 9.56 -10.59 -7.86
CA LEU A 35 9.07 -9.22 -7.68
C LEU A 35 9.02 -8.49 -9.02
N PHE A 36 10.06 -8.65 -9.84
CA PHE A 36 10.09 -8.09 -11.19
C PHE A 36 9.05 -8.73 -12.10
N ARG A 37 8.83 -10.06 -12.00
CA ARG A 37 7.78 -10.74 -12.78
C ARG A 37 6.38 -10.25 -12.43
N ILE A 38 6.12 -9.99 -11.14
CA ILE A 38 4.83 -9.43 -10.71
C ILE A 38 4.69 -8.00 -11.21
N SER A 39 5.71 -7.15 -11.05
CA SER A 39 5.65 -5.76 -11.50
C SER A 39 5.52 -5.66 -13.04
N ASP A 40 6.22 -6.50 -13.78
CA ASP A 40 6.10 -6.56 -15.25
C ASP A 40 4.70 -6.95 -15.71
N ALA A 41 4.09 -7.94 -15.04
CA ALA A 41 2.70 -8.35 -15.32
C ALA A 41 1.70 -7.21 -15.04
N LEU A 42 1.91 -6.47 -13.94
CA LEU A 42 1.05 -5.33 -13.59
C LEU A 42 1.24 -4.15 -14.56
N GLU A 43 2.46 -3.89 -15.02
CA GLU A 43 2.76 -2.88 -16.05
C GLU A 43 2.10 -3.24 -17.39
N ALA A 44 2.12 -4.53 -17.73
CA ALA A 44 1.40 -5.05 -18.91
C ALA A 44 -0.13 -5.09 -18.74
N GLN A 45 -0.67 -4.66 -17.60
CA GLN A 45 -2.09 -4.75 -17.24
C GLN A 45 -2.64 -6.19 -17.28
N ASP A 46 -1.77 -7.18 -17.08
CA ASP A 46 -2.12 -8.59 -17.00
C ASP A 46 -2.30 -9.04 -15.54
N GLY A 47 -3.47 -8.74 -14.99
CA GLY A 47 -3.83 -9.16 -13.63
C GLY A 47 -3.84 -10.67 -13.46
N ALA A 48 -4.17 -11.44 -14.53
CA ALA A 48 -4.18 -12.89 -14.48
C ALA A 48 -2.76 -13.45 -14.31
N ALA A 49 -1.77 -12.91 -15.04
CA ALA A 49 -0.38 -13.31 -14.89
C ALA A 49 0.17 -12.93 -13.50
N ALA A 50 -0.16 -11.74 -12.97
CA ALA A 50 0.24 -11.34 -11.63
C ALA A 50 -0.33 -12.28 -10.55
N LEU A 51 -1.60 -12.63 -10.62
CA LEU A 51 -2.25 -13.58 -9.70
C LEU A 51 -1.71 -15.00 -9.85
N ALA A 52 -1.35 -15.44 -11.06
CA ALA A 52 -0.70 -16.72 -11.28
C ALA A 52 0.69 -16.80 -10.60
N GLN A 53 1.48 -15.71 -10.64
CA GLN A 53 2.74 -15.63 -9.91
C GLN A 53 2.52 -15.72 -8.39
N LEU A 54 1.51 -15.02 -7.86
CA LEU A 54 1.14 -15.11 -6.45
C LEU A 54 0.75 -16.56 -6.07
N ALA A 55 -0.04 -17.23 -6.90
CA ALA A 55 -0.44 -18.63 -6.67
C ALA A 55 0.78 -19.58 -6.62
N ALA A 56 1.75 -19.40 -7.53
CA ALA A 56 2.98 -20.18 -7.56
C ALA A 56 3.84 -19.96 -6.29
N LEU A 57 3.99 -18.72 -5.83
CA LEU A 57 4.73 -18.38 -4.61
C LEU A 57 4.07 -18.99 -3.36
N ARG A 58 2.75 -19.04 -3.32
CA ARG A 58 2.01 -19.68 -2.21
C ARG A 58 2.25 -21.19 -2.15
N GLN A 59 2.35 -21.88 -3.28
CA GLN A 59 2.74 -23.29 -3.28
C GLN A 59 4.11 -23.54 -2.67
N GLN A 60 4.99 -22.51 -2.67
CA GLN A 60 6.30 -22.52 -2.03
C GLN A 60 6.26 -22.07 -0.57
N SER A 61 5.07 -21.94 0.04
CA SER A 61 4.85 -21.52 1.43
C SER A 61 5.39 -20.13 1.77
N VAL A 62 5.40 -19.22 0.80
CA VAL A 62 5.79 -17.82 1.03
C VAL A 62 4.70 -17.13 1.87
N ASP A 63 5.11 -16.42 2.91
CA ASP A 63 4.21 -15.61 3.74
C ASP A 63 3.69 -14.40 2.96
N VAL A 64 2.37 -14.27 2.89
CA VAL A 64 1.69 -13.25 2.07
C VAL A 64 1.96 -11.85 2.58
N LYS A 65 1.98 -11.65 3.90
CA LYS A 65 2.26 -10.35 4.50
C LYS A 65 3.68 -9.91 4.19
N ARG A 66 4.65 -10.80 4.36
CA ARG A 66 6.04 -10.55 4.02
C ARG A 66 6.22 -10.25 2.53
N LEU A 67 5.54 -11.00 1.66
CA LEU A 67 5.54 -10.74 0.21
C LEU A 67 5.02 -9.33 -0.11
N THR A 68 3.98 -8.89 0.59
CA THR A 68 3.44 -7.53 0.42
C THR A 68 4.46 -6.47 0.85
N GLU A 69 5.16 -6.67 1.96
CA GLU A 69 6.24 -5.80 2.43
C GLU A 69 7.40 -5.75 1.42
N GLU A 70 7.77 -6.89 0.84
CA GLU A 70 8.81 -6.98 -0.20
C GLU A 70 8.39 -6.28 -1.50
N LEU A 71 7.12 -6.38 -1.91
CA LEU A 71 6.57 -5.63 -3.05
C LEU A 71 6.58 -4.12 -2.80
N ILE A 72 6.23 -3.66 -1.61
CA ILE A 72 6.33 -2.23 -1.25
C ILE A 72 7.78 -1.74 -1.36
N ALA A 73 8.73 -2.51 -0.83
CA ALA A 73 10.16 -2.19 -0.91
C ALA A 73 10.66 -2.17 -2.37
N HIS A 74 10.18 -3.10 -3.20
CA HIS A 74 10.47 -3.18 -4.63
C HIS A 74 9.98 -1.94 -5.39
N TYR A 75 8.71 -1.56 -5.21
CA TYR A 75 8.17 -0.35 -5.84
C TYR A 75 8.83 0.93 -5.32
N ARG A 76 9.26 0.95 -4.05
CA ARG A 76 10.07 2.05 -3.53
C ARG A 76 11.42 2.13 -4.25
N ALA A 77 12.09 1.00 -4.51
CA ALA A 77 13.34 0.98 -5.26
C ALA A 77 13.13 1.47 -6.70
N LEU A 78 12.06 1.03 -7.40
CA LEU A 78 11.69 1.54 -8.74
C LEU A 78 11.43 3.05 -8.71
N MET A 79 10.71 3.56 -7.70
CA MET A 79 10.45 4.99 -7.52
C MET A 79 11.74 5.79 -7.36
N LEU A 80 12.68 5.30 -6.54
CA LEU A 80 13.96 5.96 -6.33
C LEU A 80 14.83 5.94 -7.59
N ALA A 81 14.85 4.81 -8.30
CA ALA A 81 15.59 4.65 -9.55
C ALA A 81 15.07 5.59 -10.67
N ALA A 82 13.78 5.98 -10.61
CA ALA A 82 13.20 6.96 -11.53
C ALA A 82 13.64 8.41 -11.27
N LEU A 83 14.30 8.68 -10.12
CA LEU A 83 14.76 10.02 -9.76
C LEU A 83 16.16 10.30 -10.35
N PRO A 84 16.45 11.54 -10.76
CA PRO A 84 17.81 11.93 -11.10
C PRO A 84 18.76 11.73 -9.90
N GLY A 85 19.81 10.92 -10.07
CA GLY A 85 20.73 10.58 -8.99
C GLY A 85 20.19 9.60 -7.96
N GLY A 86 19.03 8.98 -8.20
CA GLY A 86 18.38 8.05 -7.29
C GLY A 86 19.17 6.76 -7.04
N GLN A 87 20.13 6.43 -7.89
CA GLN A 87 21.04 5.29 -7.70
C GLN A 87 21.70 5.29 -6.32
N SER A 88 22.16 6.44 -5.84
CA SER A 88 22.82 6.58 -4.53
C SER A 88 21.88 6.30 -3.34
N LEU A 89 20.56 6.28 -3.57
CA LEU A 89 19.54 6.00 -2.57
C LEU A 89 19.12 4.52 -2.54
N LEU A 90 19.55 3.72 -3.53
CA LEU A 90 19.35 2.28 -3.57
C LEU A 90 20.34 1.63 -2.61
N SER A 91 19.86 1.00 -1.57
CA SER A 91 20.69 0.33 -0.57
C SER A 91 20.18 -1.09 -0.32
N GLY A 92 21.10 -2.03 -0.14
CA GLY A 92 20.77 -3.42 0.18
C GLY A 92 20.27 -4.24 -1.01
N VAL A 93 20.55 -3.80 -2.24
CA VAL A 93 20.27 -4.52 -3.49
C VAL A 93 21.58 -5.06 -4.09
N SER A 94 21.50 -6.16 -4.83
CA SER A 94 22.66 -6.66 -5.57
C SER A 94 22.97 -5.77 -6.78
N PRO A 95 24.20 -5.79 -7.33
CA PRO A 95 24.52 -5.02 -8.53
C PRO A 95 23.65 -5.38 -9.73
N GLU A 96 23.24 -6.63 -9.85
CA GLU A 96 22.35 -7.09 -10.92
C GLU A 96 20.93 -6.54 -10.74
N GLU A 97 20.41 -6.55 -9.50
CA GLU A 97 19.11 -5.95 -9.17
C GLU A 97 19.13 -4.43 -9.37
N GLU A 98 20.23 -3.77 -8.97
CA GLU A 98 20.40 -2.32 -9.16
C GLU A 98 20.31 -1.95 -10.63
N ALA A 99 20.99 -2.69 -11.52
CA ALA A 99 20.91 -2.46 -12.96
C ALA A 99 19.46 -2.59 -13.48
N GLN A 100 18.72 -3.59 -13.03
CA GLN A 100 17.30 -3.77 -13.38
C GLN A 100 16.42 -2.62 -12.87
N TYR A 101 16.65 -2.15 -11.64
CA TYR A 101 15.90 -1.01 -11.09
C TYR A 101 16.17 0.28 -11.88
N LEU A 102 17.40 0.53 -12.27
CA LEU A 102 17.78 1.71 -13.06
C LEU A 102 17.20 1.67 -14.49
N GLU A 103 17.03 0.48 -15.04
CA GLU A 103 16.40 0.31 -16.36
C GLU A 103 14.87 0.48 -16.27
N LYS A 104 14.22 -0.21 -15.31
CA LYS A 104 12.75 -0.29 -15.21
C LYS A 104 12.12 0.91 -14.51
N GLY A 105 12.81 1.51 -13.53
CA GLY A 105 12.26 2.63 -12.77
C GLY A 105 11.78 3.80 -13.63
N PRO A 106 12.59 4.31 -14.59
CA PRO A 106 12.14 5.35 -15.52
C PRO A 106 11.00 4.93 -16.45
N GLN A 107 10.89 3.64 -16.80
CA GLN A 107 9.83 3.11 -17.67
C GLN A 107 8.49 3.10 -16.93
N LEU A 108 8.45 2.56 -15.70
CA LEU A 108 7.26 2.57 -14.85
C LEU A 108 6.83 3.99 -14.48
N GLY A 109 7.79 4.84 -14.20
CA GLY A 109 7.55 6.21 -13.78
C GLY A 109 7.16 6.37 -12.31
N GLN A 110 7.47 7.54 -11.78
CA GLN A 110 7.30 7.85 -10.35
C GLN A 110 5.83 7.76 -9.91
N ARG A 111 4.89 8.18 -10.75
CA ARG A 111 3.46 8.23 -10.42
C ARG A 111 2.87 6.84 -10.18
N GLU A 112 3.18 5.90 -11.05
CA GLU A 112 2.71 4.52 -10.93
C GLU A 112 3.38 3.80 -9.76
N ALA A 113 4.66 4.02 -9.52
CA ALA A 113 5.34 3.49 -8.35
C ALA A 113 4.70 3.98 -7.03
N VAL A 114 4.35 5.27 -6.93
CA VAL A 114 3.64 5.83 -5.76
C VAL A 114 2.24 5.23 -5.62
N ARG A 115 1.51 5.04 -6.74
CA ARG A 115 0.20 4.37 -6.74
C ARG A 115 0.33 2.96 -6.17
N ALA A 116 1.30 2.19 -6.66
CA ALA A 116 1.53 0.82 -6.20
C ALA A 116 1.86 0.77 -4.69
N ILE A 117 2.77 1.63 -4.21
CA ILE A 117 3.12 1.70 -2.79
C ILE A 117 1.90 2.00 -1.92
N ARG A 118 1.04 2.93 -2.32
CA ARG A 118 -0.17 3.27 -1.57
C ARG A 118 -1.18 2.13 -1.56
N THR A 119 -1.44 1.50 -2.70
CA THR A 119 -2.39 0.40 -2.81
C THR A 119 -1.94 -0.81 -1.98
N LEU A 120 -0.68 -1.21 -2.09
CA LEU A 120 -0.10 -2.29 -1.29
C LEU A 120 -0.01 -1.94 0.20
N GLY A 121 0.28 -0.67 0.53
CA GLY A 121 0.30 -0.19 1.91
C GLY A 121 -1.07 -0.28 2.58
N ASN A 122 -2.14 0.08 1.89
CA ASN A 122 -3.51 -0.08 2.38
C ASN A 122 -3.85 -1.57 2.60
N ALA A 123 -3.49 -2.45 1.65
CA ALA A 123 -3.68 -3.89 1.81
C ALA A 123 -2.94 -4.43 3.04
N LEU A 124 -1.68 -4.02 3.24
CA LEU A 124 -0.89 -4.40 4.42
C LEU A 124 -1.52 -3.93 5.73
N GLU A 125 -2.08 -2.72 5.75
CA GLU A 125 -2.81 -2.18 6.90
C GLU A 125 -4.05 -3.03 7.22
N HIS A 126 -4.85 -3.40 6.21
CA HIS A 126 -6.02 -4.28 6.38
C HIS A 126 -5.61 -5.67 6.90
N MET A 127 -4.55 -6.27 6.35
CA MET A 127 -3.99 -7.53 6.85
C MET A 127 -3.61 -7.43 8.34
N THR A 128 -3.03 -6.31 8.75
CA THR A 128 -2.61 -6.08 10.13
C THR A 128 -3.81 -5.92 11.07
N ARG A 129 -4.93 -5.43 10.56
CA ARG A 129 -6.21 -5.34 11.30
C ARG A 129 -7.00 -6.64 11.36
N GLY A 130 -6.53 -7.71 10.71
CA GLY A 130 -7.11 -9.06 10.77
C GLY A 130 -7.92 -9.47 9.55
N SER A 131 -7.89 -8.70 8.46
CA SER A 131 -8.46 -9.13 7.18
C SER A 131 -7.69 -10.32 6.60
N ASP A 132 -8.33 -11.09 5.72
CA ASP A 132 -7.67 -12.19 5.02
C ASP A 132 -6.54 -11.69 4.14
N GLN A 133 -5.31 -12.08 4.51
CA GLN A 133 -4.09 -11.59 3.88
C GLN A 133 -4.05 -11.89 2.38
N ARG A 134 -4.57 -13.04 1.97
CA ARG A 134 -4.62 -13.45 0.58
C ARG A 134 -5.54 -12.56 -0.23
N ILE A 135 -6.76 -12.39 0.27
CA ILE A 135 -7.79 -11.60 -0.41
C ILE A 135 -7.32 -10.15 -0.57
N GLU A 136 -6.74 -9.57 0.49
CA GLU A 136 -6.23 -8.19 0.44
C GLU A 136 -5.12 -8.01 -0.60
N LEU A 137 -4.18 -8.96 -0.71
CA LEU A 137 -3.14 -8.88 -1.72
C LEU A 137 -3.69 -9.11 -3.13
N GLU A 138 -4.59 -10.10 -3.33
CA GLU A 138 -5.23 -10.36 -4.62
C GLU A 138 -6.00 -9.12 -5.12
N LEU A 139 -6.75 -8.45 -4.25
CA LEU A 139 -7.47 -7.20 -4.56
C LEU A 139 -6.50 -6.05 -4.92
N ALA A 140 -5.41 -5.93 -4.17
CA ALA A 140 -4.39 -4.91 -4.44
C ALA A 140 -3.75 -5.13 -5.82
N LEU A 141 -3.35 -6.36 -6.16
CA LEU A 141 -2.77 -6.69 -7.47
C LEU A 141 -3.78 -6.47 -8.60
N PHE A 142 -5.05 -6.86 -8.41
CA PHE A 142 -6.09 -6.61 -9.38
C PHE A 142 -6.31 -5.10 -9.62
N THR A 143 -6.40 -4.30 -8.55
CA THR A 143 -6.51 -2.85 -8.64
C THR A 143 -5.32 -2.20 -9.36
N LEU A 144 -4.12 -2.75 -9.19
CA LEU A 144 -2.91 -2.25 -9.86
C LEU A 144 -2.85 -2.66 -11.34
N SER A 145 -3.47 -3.77 -11.72
CA SER A 145 -3.55 -4.18 -13.12
C SER A 145 -4.58 -3.39 -13.92
N GLU A 146 -5.49 -2.67 -13.26
CA GLU A 146 -6.39 -1.77 -13.95
C GLU A 146 -5.70 -0.45 -14.32
N PRO A 147 -5.99 0.13 -15.49
CA PRO A 147 -5.47 1.45 -15.83
C PRO A 147 -5.89 2.48 -14.77
N PRO A 148 -5.05 3.48 -14.45
CA PRO A 148 -5.40 4.50 -13.48
C PRO A 148 -6.68 5.19 -13.93
N GLN A 149 -7.78 4.94 -13.21
CA GLN A 149 -9.00 5.70 -13.41
C GLN A 149 -8.68 7.17 -13.10
N ALA A 150 -8.79 8.03 -14.11
CA ALA A 150 -8.82 9.46 -13.87
C ALA A 150 -9.93 9.67 -12.83
N ALA A 151 -9.56 10.11 -11.62
CA ALA A 151 -10.53 10.53 -10.64
C ALA A 151 -11.51 11.45 -11.39
N PRO A 152 -12.85 11.25 -11.27
CA PRO A 152 -13.78 12.18 -11.85
C PRO A 152 -13.40 13.54 -11.26
N VAL A 153 -12.73 14.37 -12.04
CA VAL A 153 -12.62 15.78 -11.76
C VAL A 153 -14.07 16.21 -11.73
N ALA A 154 -14.64 16.35 -10.52
CA ALA A 154 -15.88 17.08 -10.37
C ALA A 154 -15.61 18.42 -11.05
N ALA A 155 -16.06 18.51 -12.30
CA ALA A 155 -16.06 19.78 -13.01
C ALA A 155 -16.95 20.67 -12.15
N VAL A 156 -16.30 21.44 -11.28
CA VAL A 156 -16.92 22.62 -10.72
C VAL A 156 -17.13 23.49 -11.94
N SER A 157 -18.29 23.32 -12.57
CA SER A 157 -18.78 24.27 -13.56
C SER A 157 -18.92 25.58 -12.79
N VAL A 158 -17.88 26.38 -12.82
CA VAL A 158 -17.96 27.79 -12.51
C VAL A 158 -18.85 28.34 -13.63
N GLN A 159 -20.14 28.28 -13.38
CA GLN A 159 -21.13 28.96 -14.17
C GLN A 159 -20.79 30.45 -14.02
N ALA A 160 -20.09 30.98 -15.03
CA ALA A 160 -19.81 32.39 -15.11
C ALA A 160 -21.16 33.08 -15.08
N ALA A 161 -21.50 33.65 -13.94
CA ALA A 161 -22.64 34.51 -13.80
C ALA A 161 -22.39 35.69 -14.74
N ALA A 162 -23.18 35.77 -15.82
CA ALA A 162 -23.26 36.95 -16.65
C ALA A 162 -23.59 38.16 -15.77
N PRO A 163 -23.01 39.34 -16.03
CA PRO A 163 -23.30 40.53 -15.25
C PRO A 163 -24.76 40.91 -15.44
N ALA A 164 -25.57 40.63 -14.43
CA ALA A 164 -26.95 41.11 -14.39
C ALA A 164 -26.97 42.63 -14.22
N ALA A 165 -27.63 43.30 -15.14
CA ALA A 165 -27.92 44.74 -15.07
C ALA A 165 -28.64 45.10 -13.75
N PRO A 166 -28.45 46.32 -13.24
CA PRO A 166 -29.05 46.72 -11.96
C PRO A 166 -30.58 46.90 -12.12
N VAL A 167 -31.33 45.94 -11.58
CA VAL A 167 -32.76 46.07 -11.41
C VAL A 167 -33.01 46.83 -10.11
N VAL A 168 -33.44 48.06 -10.23
CA VAL A 168 -33.94 48.90 -9.13
C VAL A 168 -35.23 48.28 -8.61
N ARG A 169 -35.22 47.70 -7.42
CA ARG A 169 -36.40 47.23 -6.71
C ARG A 169 -36.87 48.32 -5.74
N PRO A 170 -38.16 48.66 -5.74
CA PRO A 170 -38.70 49.59 -4.75
C PRO A 170 -38.72 48.94 -3.35
N PHE A 171 -38.37 49.77 -2.38
CA PHE A 171 -38.29 49.45 -0.95
C PHE A 171 -39.72 49.18 -0.43
N VAL A 172 -40.01 47.91 -0.08
CA VAL A 172 -41.22 47.55 0.67
C VAL A 172 -40.77 47.15 2.07
N SER A 173 -41.28 47.89 3.06
CA SER A 173 -41.01 47.71 4.49
C SER A 173 -41.35 46.31 4.97
N ALA A 174 -40.39 45.64 5.62
CA ALA A 174 -40.55 44.35 6.27
C ALA A 174 -41.32 44.49 7.60
N PRO A 175 -42.23 43.57 7.93
CA PRO A 175 -42.82 43.50 9.27
C PRO A 175 -41.84 42.89 10.28
N ALA A 176 -41.92 43.35 11.52
CA ALA A 176 -41.05 43.05 12.66
C ALA A 176 -40.94 41.55 12.97
N GLN A 177 -39.72 41.12 13.24
CA GLN A 177 -39.41 39.79 13.81
C GLN A 177 -39.88 39.73 15.28
N PRO A 178 -40.49 38.61 15.70
CA PRO A 178 -40.74 38.37 17.14
C PRO A 178 -39.44 37.96 17.85
N ALA A 179 -39.30 38.42 19.11
CA ALA A 179 -38.18 38.25 20.00
C ALA A 179 -37.87 36.77 20.30
N PRO A 180 -36.60 36.44 20.58
CA PRO A 180 -36.19 35.05 20.92
C PRO A 180 -36.73 34.63 22.31
N GLN A 181 -37.33 33.44 22.38
CA GLN A 181 -37.80 32.84 23.60
C GLN A 181 -36.60 32.27 24.41
N PRO A 182 -36.61 32.33 25.75
CA PRO A 182 -35.54 31.79 26.56
C PRO A 182 -35.57 30.26 26.57
N PHE A 183 -34.38 29.65 26.40
CA PHE A 183 -34.15 28.22 26.53
C PHE A 183 -34.43 27.75 27.96
N VAL A 184 -35.39 26.85 28.09
CA VAL A 184 -35.65 26.13 29.34
C VAL A 184 -34.70 24.96 29.39
N SER A 185 -33.80 24.97 30.37
CA SER A 185 -32.85 23.86 30.64
C SER A 185 -33.61 22.62 31.10
N ALA A 186 -33.43 21.50 30.41
CA ALA A 186 -33.92 20.21 30.83
C ALA A 186 -33.10 19.68 32.06
N PRO A 187 -33.71 18.97 33.02
CA PRO A 187 -33.02 18.48 34.19
C PRO A 187 -32.07 17.32 33.84
N VAL A 188 -30.84 17.44 34.32
CA VAL A 188 -29.78 16.41 34.20
C VAL A 188 -30.13 15.22 35.12
N THR A 189 -30.32 14.07 34.52
CA THR A 189 -30.49 12.79 35.27
C THR A 189 -29.10 12.30 35.71
N PRO A 190 -28.87 11.97 36.98
CA PRO A 190 -27.59 11.45 37.44
C PRO A 190 -27.37 10.01 36.95
N PRO A 191 -26.10 9.60 36.72
CA PRO A 191 -25.79 8.24 36.29
C PRO A 191 -26.03 7.21 37.39
N PRO A 192 -26.37 5.94 37.06
CA PRO A 192 -26.60 4.88 38.03
C PRO A 192 -25.31 4.48 38.76
N ALA A 193 -25.44 4.27 40.05
CA ALA A 193 -24.38 3.84 40.96
C ALA A 193 -23.77 2.51 40.53
N VAL A 194 -22.46 2.48 40.50
CA VAL A 194 -21.65 1.26 40.32
C VAL A 194 -21.81 0.40 41.56
N GLN A 195 -22.36 -0.79 41.39
CA GLN A 195 -22.38 -1.81 42.45
C GLN A 195 -21.02 -2.49 42.53
N GLU A 196 -20.38 -2.43 43.69
CA GLU A 196 -19.19 -3.19 44.03
C GLU A 196 -19.50 -4.71 44.03
N PRO A 197 -18.59 -5.56 43.48
CA PRO A 197 -18.75 -7.01 43.64
C PRO A 197 -18.36 -7.48 45.05
N LEU A 198 -19.26 -8.22 45.70
CA LEU A 198 -19.02 -8.92 46.95
C LEU A 198 -17.78 -9.81 46.87
N SER A 199 -16.86 -9.60 47.80
CA SER A 199 -15.73 -10.48 48.05
C SER A 199 -16.22 -11.81 48.64
N LEU A 200 -16.08 -12.89 47.86
CA LEU A 200 -16.21 -14.27 48.37
C LEU A 200 -14.87 -14.69 49.00
N ARG A 201 -14.92 -14.91 50.32
CA ARG A 201 -13.87 -15.51 51.15
C ARG A 201 -13.99 -17.03 51.06
N PRO A 202 -12.92 -17.79 50.76
CA PRO A 202 -12.95 -19.25 50.83
C PRO A 202 -12.76 -19.76 52.26
N PRO A 203 -13.23 -21.01 52.56
CA PRO A 203 -12.99 -21.66 53.85
C PRO A 203 -11.57 -22.17 54.03
#